data_ca7c787771a7a3f1db455cd2cd91bef0
#
_entry.id   ca7c787771a7a3f1db455cd2cd91bef0
#
_cell.length_a   1.000
_cell.length_b   1.000
_cell.length_c   1.000
_cell.angle_alpha   90.00
_cell.angle_beta   90.00
_cell.angle_gamma   90.00
#
_symmetry.space_group_name_H-M   'P 1'
#
loop_
_entity.id
_entity.type
_entity.pdbx_description
1 polymer ?
#
loop_
_entity_poly.entity_id
_entity_poly.type
_entity_poly.pdbx_seq_one_letter_code
_entity_poly.pdbx_strand_id
1 'polypeptide(L)'
;SQLLSTLAPLGRIRASINTGNPILARLQADGQPAGVSIDLARRLAQQLGLELELVVFDTAAKSVDAVTREEADFGFFAVDPVRGAGIGFTAPYVLIEGSYLVRQDSPLTDNAQVDRAGHTVVVGKGSAYDLYLSRELKHAQIERAVSSPAVVQTFVESTADVAAGVKQQLEADAARLLGLRLLPGRFMVIQQAMGLPKGRGDEALRVLAAFVEEAKACGFVAEALQRHGIQGAAVAPLAGASA
;
A
#
# COMPACT_ATOMS: atom_id res chain seq x y z
N SER A 1 11.34 13.28 -26.25
CA SER A 1 10.04 13.92 -26.42
C SER A 1 9.68 14.73 -25.17
N GLN A 2 8.82 15.71 -25.33
CA GLN A 2 8.35 16.55 -24.21
C GLN A 2 7.66 15.72 -23.13
N LEU A 3 6.93 14.68 -23.53
CA LEU A 3 6.27 13.77 -22.59
C LEU A 3 7.28 13.02 -21.73
N LEU A 4 8.37 12.50 -22.30
CA LEU A 4 9.43 11.86 -21.53
C LEU A 4 10.11 12.83 -20.57
N SER A 5 10.31 14.08 -20.97
CA SER A 5 10.87 15.11 -20.08
C SER A 5 9.93 15.45 -18.92
N THR A 6 8.61 15.35 -19.15
CA THR A 6 7.62 15.54 -18.09
C THR A 6 7.59 14.38 -17.13
N LEU A 7 7.66 13.14 -17.64
CA LEU A 7 7.68 11.92 -16.81
C LEU A 7 9.00 11.74 -16.05
N ALA A 8 10.12 12.14 -16.66
CA ALA A 8 11.46 11.93 -16.13
C ALA A 8 12.33 13.16 -16.39
N PRO A 9 12.12 14.25 -15.63
CA PRO A 9 12.83 15.51 -15.88
C PRO A 9 14.34 15.44 -15.70
N LEU A 10 14.84 14.42 -15.00
CA LEU A 10 16.29 14.23 -14.83
C LEU A 10 16.92 13.32 -15.91
N GLY A 11 16.14 12.88 -16.91
CA GLY A 11 16.61 11.97 -17.94
C GLY A 11 16.65 10.49 -17.54
N ARG A 12 16.40 10.19 -16.28
CA ARG A 12 16.14 8.87 -15.72
C ARG A 12 14.83 8.92 -14.94
N ILE A 13 14.17 7.79 -14.77
CA ILE A 13 12.90 7.75 -14.06
C ILE A 13 13.11 7.20 -12.63
N ARG A 14 12.60 7.91 -11.64
CA ARG A 14 12.77 7.59 -10.22
C ARG A 14 11.47 7.01 -9.67
N ALA A 15 11.55 5.79 -9.16
CA ALA A 15 10.42 5.10 -8.54
C ALA A 15 10.51 5.18 -7.01
N SER A 16 9.48 5.71 -6.36
CA SER A 16 9.36 5.67 -4.91
C SER A 16 8.86 4.30 -4.47
N ILE A 17 9.65 3.61 -3.67
CA ILE A 17 9.39 2.25 -3.22
C ILE A 17 9.21 2.23 -1.71
N ASN A 18 8.09 1.66 -1.26
CA ASN A 18 7.78 1.50 0.16
C ASN A 18 7.99 0.06 0.59
N THR A 19 9.01 -0.21 1.40
CA THR A 19 9.24 -1.54 1.98
C THR A 19 8.48 -1.76 3.30
N GLY A 20 7.78 -0.75 3.79
CA GLY A 20 6.85 -0.87 4.92
C GLY A 20 5.60 -1.67 4.62
N ASN A 21 5.32 -1.96 3.34
CA ASN A 21 4.31 -2.91 2.91
C ASN A 21 5.00 -4.10 2.22
N PRO A 22 5.40 -5.14 2.96
CA PRO A 22 6.23 -6.23 2.43
C PRO A 22 5.52 -7.13 1.41
N ILE A 23 4.19 -7.00 1.26
CA ILE A 23 3.44 -7.72 0.22
C ILE A 23 3.91 -7.30 -1.17
N LEU A 24 4.15 -6.01 -1.39
CA LEU A 24 4.44 -5.47 -2.72
C LEU A 24 5.90 -5.14 -2.94
N ALA A 25 6.64 -4.85 -1.87
CA ALA A 25 8.06 -4.55 -1.95
C ALA A 25 8.74 -4.93 -0.62
N ARG A 26 9.90 -5.57 -0.72
CA ARG A 26 10.70 -5.99 0.44
C ARG A 26 12.18 -5.82 0.15
N LEU A 27 12.98 -5.71 1.20
CA LEU A 27 14.43 -5.80 1.08
C LEU A 27 14.85 -7.27 1.17
N GLN A 28 15.68 -7.69 0.22
CA GLN A 28 16.32 -9.00 0.24
C GLN A 28 17.49 -9.00 1.25
N ALA A 29 18.05 -10.18 1.52
CA ALA A 29 19.19 -10.33 2.43
C ALA A 29 20.41 -9.52 1.98
N ASP A 30 20.56 -9.29 0.67
CA ASP A 30 21.63 -8.47 0.08
C ASP A 30 21.34 -6.95 0.13
N GLY A 31 20.22 -6.54 0.72
CA GLY A 31 19.81 -5.14 0.81
C GLY A 31 19.13 -4.59 -0.44
N GLN A 32 19.02 -5.38 -1.51
CA GLN A 32 18.34 -4.95 -2.72
C GLN A 32 16.82 -5.11 -2.61
N PRO A 33 16.03 -4.15 -3.09
CA PRO A 33 14.58 -4.27 -3.09
C PRO A 33 14.10 -5.27 -4.15
N ALA A 34 13.05 -6.01 -3.81
CA ALA A 34 12.39 -6.94 -4.72
C ALA A 34 10.88 -6.94 -4.43
N GLY A 35 10.10 -7.36 -5.41
CA GLY A 35 8.66 -7.50 -5.27
C GLY A 35 7.89 -7.00 -6.48
N VAL A 36 6.57 -7.00 -6.34
CA VAL A 36 5.65 -6.61 -7.42
C VAL A 36 5.89 -5.16 -7.86
N SER A 37 6.09 -4.24 -6.91
CA SER A 37 6.35 -2.83 -7.23
C SER A 37 7.63 -2.66 -8.06
N ILE A 38 8.68 -3.38 -7.71
CA ILE A 38 9.96 -3.31 -8.43
C ILE A 38 9.80 -3.88 -9.85
N ASP A 39 9.08 -4.99 -10.01
CA ASP A 39 8.84 -5.58 -11.31
C ASP A 39 8.06 -4.62 -12.22
N LEU A 40 7.03 -3.97 -11.69
CA LEU A 40 6.27 -2.96 -12.43
C LEU A 40 7.13 -1.74 -12.79
N ALA A 41 7.95 -1.26 -11.86
CA ALA A 41 8.84 -0.13 -12.09
C ALA A 41 9.84 -0.43 -13.23
N ARG A 42 10.43 -1.62 -13.22
CA ARG A 42 11.37 -2.06 -14.27
C ARG A 42 10.68 -2.15 -15.62
N ARG A 43 9.47 -2.71 -15.66
CA ARG A 43 8.71 -2.81 -16.92
C ARG A 43 8.39 -1.44 -17.48
N LEU A 44 7.95 -0.51 -16.65
CA LEU A 44 7.64 0.86 -17.09
C LEU A 44 8.88 1.55 -17.65
N ALA A 45 9.99 1.51 -16.93
CA ALA A 45 11.24 2.12 -17.38
C ALA A 45 11.71 1.52 -18.73
N GLN A 46 11.62 0.21 -18.86
CA GLN A 46 11.96 -0.48 -20.10
C GLN A 46 11.08 -0.05 -21.26
N GLN A 47 9.77 0.04 -21.07
CA GLN A 47 8.84 0.49 -22.11
C GLN A 47 9.08 1.94 -22.52
N LEU A 48 9.50 2.79 -21.59
CA LEU A 48 9.81 4.18 -21.86
C LEU A 48 11.24 4.39 -22.40
N GLY A 49 12.08 3.36 -22.37
CA GLY A 49 13.48 3.47 -22.78
C GLY A 49 14.32 4.32 -21.83
N LEU A 50 14.00 4.32 -20.55
CA LEU A 50 14.66 5.13 -19.53
C LEU A 50 15.40 4.26 -18.52
N GLU A 51 16.50 4.79 -17.97
CA GLU A 51 17.13 4.19 -16.80
C GLU A 51 16.21 4.34 -15.59
N LEU A 52 16.19 3.33 -14.72
CA LEU A 52 15.39 3.30 -13.50
C LEU A 52 16.29 3.55 -12.28
N GLU A 53 15.86 4.48 -11.43
CA GLU A 53 16.40 4.66 -10.09
C GLU A 53 15.33 4.28 -9.07
N LEU A 54 15.66 3.38 -8.16
CA LEU A 54 14.77 3.00 -7.06
C LEU A 54 15.10 3.86 -5.84
N VAL A 55 14.13 4.63 -5.36
CA VAL A 55 14.24 5.44 -4.14
C VAL A 55 13.43 4.74 -3.05
N VAL A 56 14.13 4.11 -2.11
CA VAL A 56 13.52 3.19 -1.15
C VAL A 56 13.27 3.88 0.18
N PHE A 57 12.06 3.67 0.71
CA PHE A 57 11.63 4.19 2.01
C PHE A 57 11.07 3.05 2.87
N ASP A 58 11.12 3.22 4.17
CA ASP A 58 10.65 2.24 5.15
C ASP A 58 9.19 2.45 5.59
N THR A 59 8.55 3.54 5.15
CA THR A 59 7.15 3.83 5.46
C THR A 59 6.39 4.34 4.24
N ALA A 60 5.07 4.12 4.25
CA ALA A 60 4.18 4.66 3.23
C ALA A 60 4.21 6.19 3.20
N ALA A 61 4.22 6.84 4.36
CA ALA A 61 4.21 8.30 4.44
C ALA A 61 5.44 8.92 3.76
N LYS A 62 6.63 8.38 4.01
CA LYS A 62 7.87 8.85 3.36
C LYS A 62 7.83 8.66 1.85
N SER A 63 7.31 7.52 1.39
CA SER A 63 7.19 7.21 -0.03
C SER A 63 6.22 8.16 -0.73
N VAL A 64 5.09 8.47 -0.09
CA VAL A 64 4.11 9.45 -0.58
C VAL A 64 4.73 10.84 -0.66
N ASP A 65 5.41 11.27 0.40
CA ASP A 65 6.04 12.59 0.45
C ASP A 65 7.07 12.79 -0.67
N ALA A 66 7.85 11.76 -0.98
CA ALA A 66 8.85 11.83 -2.04
C ALA A 66 8.22 12.15 -3.40
N VAL A 67 7.09 11.52 -3.74
CA VAL A 67 6.37 11.82 -4.99
C VAL A 67 5.68 13.18 -4.91
N THR A 68 5.05 13.50 -3.80
CA THR A 68 4.37 14.80 -3.61
C THR A 68 5.33 15.98 -3.77
N ARG A 69 6.57 15.84 -3.28
CA ARG A 69 7.62 16.86 -3.36
C ARG A 69 8.47 16.77 -4.62
N GLU A 70 8.13 15.86 -5.53
CA GLU A 70 8.88 15.63 -6.78
C GLU A 70 10.33 15.18 -6.56
N GLU A 71 10.58 14.50 -5.47
CA GLU A 71 11.85 13.81 -5.19
C GLU A 71 11.88 12.42 -5.85
N ALA A 72 10.73 11.96 -6.34
CA ALA A 72 10.57 10.79 -7.18
C ALA A 72 9.51 11.10 -8.26
N ASP A 73 9.54 10.33 -9.34
CA ASP A 73 8.71 10.61 -10.52
C ASP A 73 7.40 9.84 -10.50
N PHE A 74 7.37 8.71 -9.83
CA PHE A 74 6.16 7.92 -9.62
C PHE A 74 6.33 7.00 -8.43
N GLY A 75 5.24 6.37 -8.03
CA GLY A 75 5.26 5.40 -6.94
C GLY A 75 4.01 4.54 -6.91
N PHE A 76 3.86 3.77 -5.84
CA PHE A 76 2.83 2.75 -5.65
C PHE A 76 2.14 3.01 -4.32
N PHE A 77 0.84 3.33 -4.37
CA PHE A 77 0.14 3.85 -3.21
C PHE A 77 -1.27 3.29 -3.11
N ALA A 78 -1.74 3.09 -1.88
CA ALA A 78 -3.16 2.97 -1.64
C ALA A 78 -3.84 4.29 -1.99
N VAL A 79 -4.91 4.24 -2.76
CA VAL A 79 -5.70 5.42 -3.12
C VAL A 79 -6.35 5.99 -1.85
N ASP A 80 -6.15 7.28 -1.62
CA ASP A 80 -6.70 7.97 -0.45
C ASP A 80 -6.89 9.45 -0.77
N PRO A 81 -8.00 10.08 -0.31
CA PRO A 81 -8.26 11.49 -0.60
C PRO A 81 -7.17 12.45 -0.11
N VAL A 82 -6.54 12.16 1.04
CA VAL A 82 -5.46 13.00 1.57
C VAL A 82 -4.25 12.95 0.64
N ARG A 83 -3.86 11.74 0.20
CA ARG A 83 -2.76 11.55 -0.75
C ARG A 83 -3.07 12.17 -2.11
N GLY A 84 -4.33 12.16 -2.52
CA GLY A 84 -4.81 12.73 -3.78
C GLY A 84 -4.66 14.25 -3.88
N ALA A 85 -4.37 14.94 -2.79
CA ALA A 85 -4.07 16.37 -2.83
C ALA A 85 -2.80 16.67 -3.62
N GLY A 86 -1.81 15.78 -3.59
CA GLY A 86 -0.51 15.98 -4.27
C GLY A 86 -0.17 14.93 -5.31
N ILE A 87 -0.95 13.86 -5.42
CA ILE A 87 -0.68 12.72 -6.30
C ILE A 87 -1.84 12.49 -7.25
N GLY A 88 -1.54 12.36 -8.54
CA GLY A 88 -2.48 11.85 -9.54
C GLY A 88 -2.40 10.33 -9.57
N PHE A 89 -3.52 9.65 -9.29
CA PHE A 89 -3.59 8.19 -9.25
C PHE A 89 -4.12 7.61 -10.55
N THR A 90 -3.58 6.44 -10.91
CA THR A 90 -4.21 5.54 -11.89
C THR A 90 -5.40 4.81 -11.26
N ALA A 91 -6.13 4.03 -12.06
CA ALA A 91 -6.98 2.99 -11.48
C ALA A 91 -6.11 1.98 -10.71
N PRO A 92 -6.68 1.25 -9.75
CA PRO A 92 -5.89 0.29 -8.98
C PRO A 92 -5.41 -0.86 -9.85
N TYR A 93 -4.22 -1.40 -9.51
CA TYR A 93 -3.69 -2.60 -10.14
C TYR A 93 -3.87 -3.84 -9.24
N VAL A 94 -3.98 -3.65 -7.94
CA VAL A 94 -4.12 -4.71 -6.92
C VAL A 94 -5.08 -4.25 -5.84
N LEU A 95 -5.88 -5.20 -5.34
CA LEU A 95 -6.75 -5.03 -4.18
C LEU A 95 -6.18 -5.83 -3.00
N ILE A 96 -6.10 -5.22 -1.82
CA ILE A 96 -5.54 -5.84 -0.62
C ILE A 96 -6.55 -5.70 0.52
N GLU A 97 -6.84 -6.82 1.21
CA GLU A 97 -7.76 -6.81 2.33
C GLU A 97 -7.12 -6.29 3.62
N GLY A 98 -7.82 -5.39 4.31
CA GLY A 98 -7.50 -4.95 5.66
C GLY A 98 -8.35 -5.68 6.68
N SER A 99 -7.73 -6.10 7.77
CA SER A 99 -8.39 -6.86 8.83
C SER A 99 -8.03 -6.31 10.21
N TYR A 100 -8.81 -6.72 11.21
CA TYR A 100 -8.55 -6.45 12.62
C TYR A 100 -8.01 -7.70 13.31
N LEU A 101 -7.07 -7.48 14.21
CA LEU A 101 -6.48 -8.52 15.05
C LEU A 101 -6.78 -8.16 16.51
N VAL A 102 -7.14 -9.17 17.29
CA VAL A 102 -7.43 -9.05 18.72
C VAL A 102 -6.71 -10.14 19.49
N ARG A 103 -6.70 -10.01 20.83
CA ARG A 103 -6.21 -11.08 21.69
C ARG A 103 -7.22 -12.22 21.69
N GLN A 104 -6.72 -13.44 21.90
CA GLN A 104 -7.54 -14.65 21.88
C GLN A 104 -8.72 -14.57 22.86
N ASP A 105 -8.53 -13.96 24.03
CA ASP A 105 -9.54 -13.81 25.08
C ASP A 105 -10.42 -12.55 24.91
N SER A 106 -10.24 -11.80 23.84
CA SER A 106 -11.07 -10.62 23.56
C SER A 106 -12.55 -11.01 23.41
N PRO A 107 -13.48 -10.20 23.92
CA PRO A 107 -14.92 -10.43 23.70
C PRO A 107 -15.38 -10.05 22.30
N LEU A 108 -14.51 -9.42 21.49
CA LEU A 108 -14.87 -8.98 20.14
C LEU A 108 -14.93 -10.17 19.18
N THR A 109 -16.01 -10.24 18.41
CA THR A 109 -16.29 -11.32 17.45
C THR A 109 -16.60 -10.79 16.04
N ASP A 110 -16.80 -9.48 15.88
CA ASP A 110 -17.24 -8.86 14.65
C ASP A 110 -16.60 -7.48 14.48
N ASN A 111 -16.28 -7.10 13.24
CA ASN A 111 -15.70 -5.80 12.92
C ASN A 111 -16.57 -4.62 13.37
N ALA A 112 -17.90 -4.79 13.34
CA ALA A 112 -18.82 -3.74 13.76
C ALA A 112 -18.71 -3.38 15.25
N GLN A 113 -18.13 -4.25 16.07
CA GLN A 113 -17.96 -4.03 17.50
C GLN A 113 -16.72 -3.20 17.84
N VAL A 114 -15.83 -2.92 16.88
CA VAL A 114 -14.56 -2.25 17.13
C VAL A 114 -14.75 -0.78 17.45
N ASP A 115 -15.62 -0.06 16.72
CA ASP A 115 -15.81 1.38 16.89
C ASP A 115 -16.74 1.68 18.08
N ARG A 116 -16.20 1.54 19.28
CA ARG A 116 -16.91 1.84 20.54
C ARG A 116 -16.05 2.71 21.44
N ALA A 117 -16.72 3.54 22.24
CA ALA A 117 -16.06 4.35 23.25
C ALA A 117 -15.25 3.45 24.21
N GLY A 118 -14.04 3.86 24.51
CA GLY A 118 -13.12 3.12 25.37
C GLY A 118 -12.22 2.12 24.63
N HIS A 119 -12.51 1.84 23.35
CA HIS A 119 -11.64 0.98 22.55
C HIS A 119 -10.50 1.80 21.91
N THR A 120 -9.34 1.17 21.76
CA THR A 120 -8.18 1.72 21.11
C THR A 120 -7.71 0.77 20.02
N VAL A 121 -7.47 1.32 18.81
CA VAL A 121 -7.02 0.58 17.62
C VAL A 121 -5.60 1.03 17.28
N VAL A 122 -4.67 0.09 17.20
CA VAL A 122 -3.29 0.35 16.77
C VAL A 122 -3.20 0.26 15.25
N VAL A 123 -2.62 1.29 14.65
CA VAL A 123 -2.35 1.36 13.20
C VAL A 123 -0.91 1.80 12.96
N GLY A 124 -0.39 1.54 11.78
CA GLY A 124 0.90 2.12 11.35
C GLY A 124 0.72 3.58 11.00
N LYS A 125 1.53 4.45 11.58
CA LYS A 125 1.49 5.90 11.35
C LYS A 125 1.57 6.22 9.85
N GLY A 126 0.59 6.97 9.35
CA GLY A 126 0.53 7.40 7.95
C GLY A 126 0.20 6.30 6.94
N SER A 127 -0.12 5.10 7.41
CA SER A 127 -0.57 4.02 6.53
C SER A 127 -1.98 4.28 5.99
N ALA A 128 -2.37 3.52 4.97
CA ALA A 128 -3.73 3.58 4.44
C ALA A 128 -4.78 3.32 5.52
N TYR A 129 -4.49 2.44 6.46
CA TYR A 129 -5.38 2.11 7.57
C TYR A 129 -5.52 3.27 8.54
N ASP A 130 -4.41 3.95 8.85
CA ASP A 130 -4.42 5.16 9.67
C ASP A 130 -5.31 6.23 9.05
N LEU A 131 -5.12 6.52 7.77
CA LEU A 131 -5.91 7.52 7.05
C LEU A 131 -7.40 7.16 7.01
N TYR A 132 -7.70 5.91 6.69
CA TYR A 132 -9.08 5.42 6.64
C TYR A 132 -9.76 5.47 8.01
N LEU A 133 -9.14 4.88 9.03
CA LEU A 133 -9.74 4.80 10.36
C LEU A 133 -9.81 6.16 11.04
N SER A 134 -8.88 7.07 10.76
CA SER A 134 -8.95 8.45 11.25
C SER A 134 -10.21 9.18 10.75
N ARG A 135 -10.71 8.82 9.57
CA ARG A 135 -11.96 9.37 9.03
C ARG A 135 -13.20 8.62 9.53
N GLU A 136 -13.10 7.29 9.64
CA GLU A 136 -14.29 6.42 9.83
C GLU A 136 -14.61 6.14 11.28
N LEU A 137 -13.62 6.03 12.18
CA LEU A 137 -13.88 5.78 13.58
C LEU A 137 -14.48 7.01 14.24
N LYS A 138 -15.60 6.81 14.93
CA LYS A 138 -16.36 7.87 15.59
C LYS A 138 -16.24 7.82 17.11
N HIS A 139 -15.97 6.66 17.67
CA HIS A 139 -15.98 6.43 19.11
C HIS A 139 -14.66 5.85 19.64
N ALA A 140 -14.02 4.96 18.89
CA ALA A 140 -12.75 4.37 19.26
C ALA A 140 -11.60 5.35 19.04
N GLN A 141 -10.52 5.19 19.79
CA GLN A 141 -9.30 5.97 19.66
C GLN A 141 -8.26 5.23 18.84
N ILE A 142 -7.33 5.97 18.27
CA ILE A 142 -6.23 5.42 17.46
C ILE A 142 -4.92 5.61 18.23
N GLU A 143 -4.14 4.53 18.32
CA GLU A 143 -2.75 4.55 18.75
C GLU A 143 -1.87 4.23 17.53
N ARG A 144 -0.83 5.02 17.30
CA ARG A 144 0.01 4.87 16.12
C ARG A 144 1.33 4.21 16.45
N ALA A 145 1.57 3.06 15.81
CA ALA A 145 2.89 2.44 15.77
C ALA A 145 3.78 3.22 14.78
N VAL A 146 5.09 3.12 14.93
CA VAL A 146 6.06 3.87 14.10
C VAL A 146 5.97 3.50 12.61
N SER A 147 5.52 2.28 12.30
CA SER A 147 5.38 1.76 10.93
C SER A 147 4.39 0.61 10.91
N SER A 148 3.94 0.20 9.71
CA SER A 148 3.05 -0.95 9.55
C SER A 148 3.64 -2.26 10.08
N PRO A 149 4.92 -2.59 9.84
CA PRO A 149 5.51 -3.79 10.43
C PRO A 149 5.56 -3.81 11.95
N ALA A 150 5.55 -2.65 12.59
CA ALA A 150 5.62 -2.53 14.05
C ALA A 150 4.24 -2.61 14.74
N VAL A 151 3.15 -2.71 14.00
CA VAL A 151 1.77 -2.63 14.54
C VAL A 151 1.51 -3.72 15.57
N VAL A 152 1.77 -4.98 15.23
CA VAL A 152 1.43 -6.09 16.13
C VAL A 152 2.29 -6.07 17.39
N GLN A 153 3.57 -5.76 17.28
CA GLN A 153 4.44 -5.63 18.45
C GLN A 153 3.98 -4.50 19.36
N THR A 154 3.65 -3.35 18.81
CA THR A 154 3.10 -2.22 19.57
C THR A 154 1.80 -2.61 20.26
N PHE A 155 0.92 -3.34 19.55
CA PHE A 155 -0.34 -3.84 20.11
C PHE A 155 -0.11 -4.77 21.30
N VAL A 156 0.79 -5.75 21.15
CA VAL A 156 1.10 -6.74 22.19
C VAL A 156 1.68 -6.05 23.44
N GLU A 157 2.48 -5.02 23.27
CA GLU A 157 3.12 -4.27 24.36
C GLU A 157 2.20 -3.20 24.97
N SER A 158 1.02 -2.98 24.43
CA SER A 158 0.07 -1.96 24.87
C SER A 158 -1.17 -2.57 25.54
N THR A 159 -2.04 -1.70 26.02
CA THR A 159 -3.36 -2.07 26.51
C THR A 159 -4.45 -1.87 25.45
N ALA A 160 -4.08 -1.61 24.20
CA ALA A 160 -5.03 -1.43 23.12
C ALA A 160 -5.87 -2.69 22.89
N ASP A 161 -7.05 -2.50 22.33
CA ASP A 161 -8.04 -3.57 22.15
C ASP A 161 -7.89 -4.29 20.82
N VAL A 162 -7.45 -3.57 19.79
CA VAL A 162 -7.45 -4.03 18.39
C VAL A 162 -6.18 -3.55 17.69
N ALA A 163 -5.65 -4.36 16.77
CA ALA A 163 -4.66 -3.93 15.79
C ALA A 163 -5.28 -4.01 14.39
N ALA A 164 -4.96 -3.06 13.53
CA ALA A 164 -5.45 -3.00 12.17
C ALA A 164 -4.28 -3.03 11.18
N GLY A 165 -4.41 -3.79 10.12
CA GLY A 165 -3.36 -3.89 9.10
C GLY A 165 -3.72 -4.82 7.97
N VAL A 166 -2.73 -5.11 7.15
CA VAL A 166 -2.83 -6.06 6.04
C VAL A 166 -3.13 -7.44 6.59
N LYS A 167 -4.19 -8.07 6.09
CA LYS A 167 -4.66 -9.37 6.59
C LYS A 167 -3.55 -10.42 6.67
N GLN A 168 -2.75 -10.59 5.62
CA GLN A 168 -1.69 -11.60 5.60
C GLN A 168 -0.57 -11.32 6.60
N GLN A 169 -0.22 -10.06 6.79
CA GLN A 169 0.78 -9.69 7.80
C GLN A 169 0.27 -9.99 9.19
N LEU A 170 -0.99 -9.68 9.46
CA LEU A 170 -1.62 -10.00 10.75
C LEU A 170 -1.71 -11.50 10.96
N GLU A 171 -2.05 -12.28 9.94
CA GLU A 171 -2.08 -13.74 10.01
C GLU A 171 -0.70 -14.32 10.31
N ALA A 172 0.34 -13.82 9.62
CA ALA A 172 1.71 -14.27 9.84
C ALA A 172 2.18 -13.95 11.26
N ASP A 173 1.88 -12.75 11.76
CA ASP A 173 2.24 -12.34 13.12
C ASP A 173 1.44 -13.15 14.16
N ALA A 174 0.15 -13.42 13.91
CA ALA A 174 -0.67 -14.24 14.80
C ALA A 174 -0.18 -15.70 14.86
N ALA A 175 0.37 -16.22 13.77
CA ALA A 175 0.96 -17.56 13.76
C ALA A 175 2.28 -17.61 14.54
N ARG A 176 3.04 -16.51 14.53
CA ARG A 176 4.33 -16.39 15.20
C ARG A 176 4.21 -16.06 16.69
N LEU A 177 3.22 -15.21 17.02
CA LEU A 177 2.96 -14.75 18.38
C LEU A 177 1.67 -15.41 18.90
N LEU A 178 1.81 -16.24 19.94
CA LEU A 178 0.66 -16.96 20.50
C LEU A 178 -0.34 -16.02 21.18
N GLY A 179 -1.60 -16.44 21.20
CA GLY A 179 -2.66 -15.74 21.93
C GLY A 179 -3.32 -14.60 21.15
N LEU A 180 -3.19 -14.60 19.82
CA LEU A 180 -3.81 -13.63 18.93
C LEU A 180 -4.73 -14.32 17.93
N ARG A 181 -5.74 -13.59 17.46
CA ARG A 181 -6.65 -14.05 16.39
C ARG A 181 -7.14 -12.87 15.57
N LEU A 182 -7.53 -13.12 14.32
CA LEU A 182 -8.16 -12.11 13.49
C LEU A 182 -9.67 -12.14 13.69
N LEU A 183 -10.30 -10.97 13.60
CA LEU A 183 -11.74 -10.90 13.44
C LEU A 183 -12.12 -11.36 12.03
N PRO A 184 -13.32 -11.93 11.82
CA PRO A 184 -13.72 -12.47 10.53
C PRO A 184 -13.82 -11.39 9.45
N GLY A 185 -13.51 -11.76 8.21
CA GLY A 185 -13.69 -10.90 7.06
C GLY A 185 -12.65 -9.79 6.96
N ARG A 186 -13.12 -8.65 6.48
CA ARG A 186 -12.30 -7.46 6.27
C ARG A 186 -13.09 -6.22 6.68
N PHE A 187 -12.40 -5.19 7.18
CA PHE A 187 -13.06 -3.92 7.47
C PHE A 187 -12.91 -2.91 6.34
N MET A 188 -11.92 -3.08 5.46
CA MET A 188 -11.73 -2.25 4.28
C MET A 188 -10.92 -3.01 3.24
N VAL A 189 -10.93 -2.49 2.01
CA VAL A 189 -10.09 -2.97 0.91
C VAL A 189 -9.20 -1.83 0.45
N ILE A 190 -7.89 -2.07 0.41
CA ILE A 190 -6.95 -1.14 -0.20
C ILE A 190 -7.03 -1.29 -1.71
N GLN A 191 -7.24 -0.17 -2.39
CA GLN A 191 -7.09 -0.04 -3.83
C GLN A 191 -5.68 0.47 -4.10
N GLN A 192 -4.76 -0.45 -4.40
CA GLN A 192 -3.37 -0.10 -4.65
C GLN A 192 -3.19 0.33 -6.09
N ALA A 193 -2.74 1.56 -6.28
CA ALA A 193 -2.59 2.19 -7.60
C ALA A 193 -1.16 2.69 -7.80
N MET A 194 -0.83 3.07 -9.02
CA MET A 194 0.35 3.85 -9.29
C MET A 194 -0.01 5.34 -9.26
N GLY A 195 0.96 6.18 -8.96
CA GLY A 195 0.74 7.61 -8.91
C GLY A 195 1.98 8.40 -9.28
N LEU A 196 1.74 9.63 -9.72
CA LEU A 196 2.81 10.59 -10.05
C LEU A 196 2.46 11.96 -9.46
N PRO A 197 3.44 12.89 -9.39
CA PRO A 197 3.14 14.22 -8.88
C PRO A 197 2.00 14.86 -9.68
N LYS A 198 1.02 15.39 -8.99
CA LYS A 198 -0.20 15.93 -9.60
C LYS A 198 0.09 17.02 -10.64
N GLY A 199 1.15 17.80 -10.42
CA GLY A 199 1.56 18.86 -11.33
C GLY A 199 2.18 18.41 -12.65
N ARG A 200 2.44 17.10 -12.83
CA ARG A 200 2.98 16.58 -14.10
C ARG A 200 1.96 16.59 -15.22
N GLY A 201 0.67 16.73 -14.93
CA GLY A 201 -0.39 16.94 -15.91
C GLY A 201 -1.10 15.66 -16.35
N ASP A 202 -2.18 15.87 -17.09
CA ASP A 202 -3.10 14.79 -17.49
C ASP A 202 -2.47 13.83 -18.51
N GLU A 203 -1.61 14.32 -19.39
CA GLU A 203 -0.98 13.48 -20.39
C GLU A 203 -0.04 12.46 -19.75
N ALA A 204 0.79 12.90 -18.80
CA ALA A 204 1.68 12.01 -18.07
C ALA A 204 0.87 10.97 -17.27
N LEU A 205 -0.22 11.39 -16.65
CA LEU A 205 -1.09 10.48 -15.91
C LEU A 205 -1.75 9.45 -16.85
N ARG A 206 -2.17 9.85 -18.04
CA ARG A 206 -2.74 8.93 -19.03
C ARG A 206 -1.75 7.85 -19.46
N VAL A 207 -0.46 8.21 -19.63
CA VAL A 207 0.58 7.23 -19.95
C VAL A 207 0.72 6.20 -18.82
N LEU A 208 0.76 6.66 -17.58
CA LEU A 208 0.86 5.77 -16.41
C LEU A 208 -0.39 4.91 -16.27
N ALA A 209 -1.57 5.49 -16.46
CA ALA A 209 -2.85 4.77 -16.42
C ALA A 209 -2.93 3.68 -17.50
N ALA A 210 -2.52 3.99 -18.73
CA ALA A 210 -2.48 3.01 -19.82
C ALA A 210 -1.51 1.87 -19.51
N PHE A 211 -0.36 2.17 -18.90
CA PHE A 211 0.59 1.16 -18.46
C PHE A 211 -0.06 0.20 -17.46
N VAL A 212 -0.79 0.72 -16.47
CA VAL A 212 -1.46 -0.10 -15.46
C VAL A 212 -2.49 -1.02 -16.11
N GLU A 213 -3.33 -0.50 -17.01
CA GLU A 213 -4.35 -1.31 -17.69
C GLU A 213 -3.72 -2.40 -18.55
N GLU A 214 -2.67 -2.09 -19.27
CA GLU A 214 -1.93 -3.08 -20.08
C GLU A 214 -1.29 -4.16 -19.20
N ALA A 215 -0.66 -3.78 -18.09
CA ALA A 215 -0.04 -4.73 -17.17
C ALA A 215 -1.07 -5.68 -16.52
N LYS A 216 -2.27 -5.19 -16.25
CA LYS A 216 -3.39 -6.06 -15.79
C LYS A 216 -3.86 -6.99 -16.90
N ALA A 217 -4.12 -6.44 -18.07
CA ALA A 217 -4.73 -7.18 -19.19
C ALA A 217 -3.82 -8.28 -19.74
N CYS A 218 -2.51 -8.05 -19.80
CA CYS A 218 -1.56 -9.04 -20.34
C CYS A 218 -1.16 -10.11 -19.33
N GLY A 219 -1.62 -10.04 -18.08
CA GLY A 219 -1.29 -11.00 -17.03
C GLY A 219 -0.02 -10.70 -16.25
N PHE A 220 0.64 -9.57 -16.52
CA PHE A 220 1.90 -9.24 -15.86
C PHE A 220 1.73 -9.08 -14.34
N VAL A 221 0.65 -8.40 -13.90
CA VAL A 221 0.38 -8.21 -12.47
C VAL A 221 0.11 -9.55 -11.79
N ALA A 222 -0.71 -10.41 -12.41
CA ALA A 222 -1.01 -11.74 -11.89
C ALA A 222 0.25 -12.59 -11.78
N GLU A 223 1.11 -12.57 -12.78
CA GLU A 223 2.38 -13.31 -12.79
C GLU A 223 3.34 -12.79 -11.72
N ALA A 224 3.40 -11.47 -11.51
CA ALA A 224 4.23 -10.88 -10.47
C ALA A 224 3.77 -11.30 -9.07
N LEU A 225 2.46 -11.27 -8.81
CA LEU A 225 1.91 -11.76 -7.54
C LEU A 225 2.26 -13.23 -7.31
N GLN A 226 2.14 -14.06 -8.34
CA GLN A 226 2.46 -15.48 -8.27
C GLN A 226 3.96 -15.72 -8.05
N ARG A 227 4.81 -15.03 -8.79
CA ARG A 227 6.28 -15.15 -8.70
C ARG A 227 6.80 -14.84 -7.30
N HIS A 228 6.21 -13.85 -6.64
CA HIS A 228 6.58 -13.45 -5.30
C HIS A 228 5.79 -14.20 -4.21
N GLY A 229 4.95 -15.15 -4.58
CA GLY A 229 4.19 -15.96 -3.62
C GLY A 229 3.19 -15.17 -2.79
N ILE A 230 2.61 -14.10 -3.35
CA ILE A 230 1.75 -13.19 -2.62
C ILE A 230 0.35 -13.80 -2.45
N GLN A 231 -0.12 -13.84 -1.20
CA GLN A 231 -1.48 -14.24 -0.84
C GLN A 231 -2.25 -13.03 -0.31
N GLY A 232 -3.57 -13.02 -0.55
CA GLY A 232 -4.48 -11.97 -0.05
C GLY A 232 -4.44 -10.65 -0.79
N ALA A 233 -3.75 -10.63 -1.91
CA ALA A 233 -3.82 -9.57 -2.90
C ALA A 233 -4.38 -10.16 -4.18
N ALA A 234 -5.30 -9.46 -4.82
CA ALA A 234 -5.91 -9.86 -6.08
C ALA A 234 -5.66 -8.78 -7.12
N VAL A 235 -5.54 -9.19 -8.39
CA VAL A 235 -5.48 -8.23 -9.49
C VAL A 235 -6.77 -7.43 -9.51
N ALA A 236 -6.67 -6.10 -9.59
CA ALA A 236 -7.84 -5.25 -9.68
C ALA A 236 -8.55 -5.45 -11.05
N PRO A 237 -9.88 -5.27 -11.12
CA PRO A 237 -10.57 -5.30 -12.39
C PRO A 237 -10.05 -4.24 -13.36
N LEU A 238 -10.21 -4.49 -14.66
CA LEU A 238 -9.90 -3.48 -15.67
C LEU A 238 -10.76 -2.23 -15.43
N ALA A 239 -10.19 -1.06 -15.65
CA ALA A 239 -10.91 0.20 -15.51
C ALA A 239 -12.12 0.22 -16.46
N GLY A 240 -13.29 0.63 -15.94
CA GLY A 240 -14.53 0.64 -16.71
C GLY A 240 -15.24 -0.69 -16.82
N ALA A 241 -14.69 -1.79 -16.27
CA ALA A 241 -15.41 -3.05 -16.15
C ALA A 241 -16.52 -2.92 -15.10
N SER A 242 -17.74 -3.33 -15.43
CA SER A 242 -18.84 -3.38 -14.47
C SER A 242 -18.50 -4.38 -13.36
N ALA A 243 -18.70 -3.95 -12.14
CA ALA A 243 -18.55 -4.84 -10.98
C ALA A 243 -19.63 -5.94 -11.02
#